data_4aef566ec976dcd269ed5dc6d4df3b1c
#
_entry.id   4aef566ec976dcd269ed5dc6d4df3b1c
#
_cell.length_a   1.000
_cell.length_b   1.000
_cell.length_c   1.000
_cell.angle_alpha   90.00
_cell.angle_beta   90.00
_cell.angle_gamma   90.00
#
_symmetry.space_group_name_H-M   'P 1'
#
loop_
_entity.id
_entity.type
_entity.pdbx_description
1 polymer ?
#
loop_
_entity_poly.entity_id
_entity_poly.type
_entity_poly.pdbx_seq_one_letter_code
_entity_poly.pdbx_strand_id
1 'polypeptide(L)'
;ATLDKIRDSYITNHPDLNPDFIFAFPAYNVRPNEIGAVIGRSQLKRLDENNKIRRRNLDCFLSRLDPSKYQTDFVVEGSCNYAFTFVLKEPDTALRDRVEQTLRKHCVEFRRGLSGGGNQLRKPYLRKIMGNEFERYPNVNHVHFFGWYIGNYPGLAQGKIESLCQLLNGL
;
A
#
# COMPACT_ATOMS: atom_id res chain seq x y z
N ALA A 1 -17.83 -5.85 23.48
CA ALA A 1 -18.58 -6.99 22.91
C ALA A 1 -19.38 -6.62 21.65
N THR A 2 -19.95 -5.41 21.58
CA THR A 2 -20.81 -5.01 20.44
C THR A 2 -19.99 -4.58 19.22
N LEU A 3 -18.87 -3.87 19.41
CA LEU A 3 -17.99 -3.43 18.32
C LEU A 3 -17.29 -4.60 17.64
N ASP A 4 -16.85 -5.60 18.40
CA ASP A 4 -16.21 -6.80 17.85
C ASP A 4 -17.19 -7.59 16.99
N LYS A 5 -18.44 -7.78 17.46
CA LYS A 5 -19.49 -8.46 16.68
C LYS A 5 -19.82 -7.73 15.38
N ILE A 6 -19.86 -6.41 15.39
CA ILE A 6 -20.08 -5.60 14.20
C ILE A 6 -18.89 -5.79 13.23
N ARG A 7 -17.66 -5.72 13.73
CA ARG A 7 -16.46 -5.94 12.95
C ARG A 7 -16.44 -7.33 12.31
N ASP A 8 -16.69 -8.37 13.10
CA ASP A 8 -16.68 -9.75 12.63
C ASP A 8 -17.77 -10.00 11.57
N SER A 9 -18.95 -9.40 11.74
CA SER A 9 -20.00 -9.43 10.72
C SER A 9 -19.56 -8.80 9.40
N TYR A 10 -18.84 -7.67 9.45
CA TYR A 10 -18.33 -7.03 8.23
C TYR A 10 -17.20 -7.85 7.57
N ILE A 11 -16.31 -8.46 8.34
CA ILE A 11 -15.25 -9.33 7.82
C ILE A 11 -15.87 -10.51 7.06
N THR A 12 -16.87 -11.17 7.66
CA THR A 12 -17.53 -12.34 7.07
C THR A 12 -18.29 -12.01 5.79
N ASN A 13 -18.92 -10.83 5.71
CA ASN A 13 -19.77 -10.44 4.59
C ASN A 13 -19.03 -9.68 3.48
N HIS A 14 -17.73 -9.39 3.63
CA HIS A 14 -16.94 -8.62 2.69
C HIS A 14 -15.57 -9.26 2.42
N PRO A 15 -15.53 -10.44 1.77
CA PRO A 15 -14.28 -11.19 1.53
C PRO A 15 -13.30 -10.46 0.59
N ASP A 16 -13.77 -9.44 -0.12
CA ASP A 16 -12.97 -8.56 -0.99
C ASP A 16 -12.24 -7.44 -0.22
N LEU A 17 -12.45 -7.33 1.11
CA LEU A 17 -11.81 -6.32 1.95
C LEU A 17 -10.78 -6.94 2.89
N ASN A 18 -9.72 -6.18 3.18
CA ASN A 18 -8.75 -6.58 4.18
C ASN A 18 -9.40 -6.46 5.58
N PRO A 19 -9.43 -7.55 6.41
CA PRO A 19 -10.08 -7.55 7.71
C PRO A 19 -9.51 -6.53 8.70
N ASP A 20 -8.23 -6.14 8.55
CA ASP A 20 -7.58 -5.17 9.44
C ASP A 20 -8.04 -3.72 9.18
N PHE A 21 -8.72 -3.45 8.05
CA PHE A 21 -9.08 -2.11 7.60
C PHE A 21 -10.50 -2.03 7.05
N ILE A 22 -11.47 -2.56 7.79
CA ILE A 22 -12.88 -2.41 7.47
C ILE A 22 -13.47 -1.25 8.26
N PHE A 23 -13.99 -0.24 7.54
CA PHE A 23 -14.66 0.92 8.13
C PHE A 23 -16.17 0.80 7.92
N ALA A 24 -16.92 0.70 9.03
CA ALA A 24 -18.38 0.57 9.01
C ALA A 24 -19.11 1.91 8.80
N PHE A 25 -18.47 3.01 9.15
CA PHE A 25 -19.01 4.37 9.03
C PHE A 25 -17.89 5.39 8.79
N PRO A 26 -18.18 6.53 8.13
CA PRO A 26 -17.21 7.59 7.97
C PRO A 26 -16.91 8.26 9.33
N ALA A 27 -15.64 8.49 9.61
CA ALA A 27 -15.17 9.17 10.81
C ALA A 27 -13.91 9.97 10.51
N TYR A 28 -13.69 11.06 11.27
CA TYR A 28 -12.45 11.82 11.21
C TYR A 28 -11.34 11.11 11.98
N ASN A 29 -10.15 11.04 11.39
CA ASN A 29 -8.94 10.57 12.05
C ASN A 29 -8.00 11.76 12.29
N VAL A 30 -8.31 12.58 13.28
CA VAL A 30 -7.53 13.78 13.66
C VAL A 30 -7.06 13.64 15.11
N ARG A 31 -5.75 13.66 15.31
CA ARG A 31 -5.11 13.47 16.62
C ARG A 31 -3.91 14.42 16.81
N PRO A 32 -4.07 15.75 16.60
CA PRO A 32 -2.99 16.69 16.87
C PRO A 32 -2.73 16.79 18.38
N ASN A 33 -1.45 16.85 18.76
CA ASN A 33 -1.02 17.18 20.12
C ASN A 33 0.33 17.90 20.08
N GLU A 34 0.68 18.56 21.20
CA GLU A 34 1.92 19.32 21.31
C GLU A 34 3.18 18.46 21.13
N ILE A 35 3.17 17.22 21.60
CA ILE A 35 4.28 16.26 21.45
C ILE A 35 4.54 16.01 19.97
N GLY A 36 3.47 15.77 19.20
CA GLY A 36 3.55 15.62 17.74
C GLY A 36 4.14 16.85 17.04
N ALA A 37 3.77 18.05 17.50
CA ALA A 37 4.28 19.31 16.97
C ALA A 37 5.78 19.50 17.25
N VAL A 38 6.26 19.17 18.46
CA VAL A 38 7.68 19.22 18.82
C VAL A 38 8.50 18.25 17.96
N ILE A 39 8.03 17.01 17.81
CA ILE A 39 8.67 16.02 16.94
C ILE A 39 8.68 16.50 15.50
N GLY A 40 7.55 17.05 15.00
CA GLY A 40 7.43 17.60 13.64
C GLY A 40 8.44 18.70 13.35
N ARG A 41 8.64 19.63 14.27
CA ARG A 41 9.68 20.68 14.15
C ARG A 41 11.09 20.10 14.01
N SER A 42 11.39 19.03 14.74
CA SER A 42 12.68 18.34 14.63
C SER A 42 12.82 17.62 13.29
N GLN A 43 11.75 16.97 12.80
CA GLN A 43 11.75 16.27 11.52
C GLN A 43 11.85 17.19 10.31
N LEU A 44 11.25 18.37 10.39
CA LEU A 44 11.28 19.38 9.32
C LEU A 44 12.69 19.76 8.91
N LYS A 45 13.63 19.82 9.86
CA LYS A 45 15.05 20.13 9.60
C LYS A 45 15.75 19.10 8.68
N ARG A 46 15.21 17.89 8.59
CA ARG A 46 15.76 16.78 7.81
C ARG A 46 14.90 16.41 6.60
N LEU A 47 13.81 17.15 6.38
CA LEU A 47 12.80 16.79 5.39
C LEU A 47 13.38 16.67 3.99
N ASP A 48 14.10 17.69 3.54
CA ASP A 48 14.64 17.77 2.17
C ASP A 48 15.64 16.64 1.88
N GLU A 49 16.53 16.36 2.83
CA GLU A 49 17.50 15.27 2.69
C GLU A 49 16.79 13.90 2.71
N ASN A 50 15.85 13.71 3.62
CA ASN A 50 15.05 12.50 3.66
C ASN A 50 14.26 12.28 2.36
N ASN A 51 13.76 13.35 1.76
CA ASN A 51 13.03 13.28 0.48
C ASN A 51 13.96 12.89 -0.67
N LYS A 52 15.19 13.42 -0.73
CA LYS A 52 16.20 13.01 -1.71
C LYS A 52 16.53 11.52 -1.59
N ILE A 53 16.72 11.04 -0.35
CA ILE A 53 17.00 9.61 -0.10
C ILE A 53 15.84 8.75 -0.56
N ARG A 54 14.58 9.10 -0.19
CA ARG A 54 13.40 8.33 -0.60
C ARG A 54 13.25 8.26 -2.11
N ARG A 55 13.51 9.36 -2.83
CA ARG A 55 13.48 9.40 -4.28
C ARG A 55 14.52 8.46 -4.89
N ARG A 56 15.78 8.56 -4.45
CA ARG A 56 16.85 7.65 -4.89
C ARG A 56 16.52 6.19 -4.65
N ASN A 57 15.92 5.87 -3.49
CA ASN A 57 15.49 4.52 -3.17
C ASN A 57 14.37 4.04 -4.13
N LEU A 58 13.42 4.91 -4.45
CA LEU A 58 12.35 4.60 -5.41
C LEU A 58 12.90 4.34 -6.81
N ASP A 59 13.81 5.19 -7.29
CA ASP A 59 14.46 5.02 -8.59
C ASP A 59 15.23 3.69 -8.65
N CYS A 60 15.95 3.36 -7.57
CA CYS A 60 16.65 2.09 -7.43
C CYS A 60 15.67 0.91 -7.48
N PHE A 61 14.54 0.99 -6.79
CA PHE A 61 13.51 -0.05 -6.78
C PHE A 61 12.88 -0.26 -8.16
N LEU A 62 12.38 0.81 -8.77
CA LEU A 62 11.69 0.73 -10.07
C LEU A 62 12.61 0.28 -11.21
N SER A 63 13.88 0.72 -11.21
CA SER A 63 14.85 0.32 -12.23
C SER A 63 15.28 -1.15 -12.18
N ARG A 64 15.00 -1.84 -11.06
CA ARG A 64 15.38 -3.24 -10.84
C ARG A 64 14.22 -4.22 -10.89
N LEU A 65 12.97 -3.74 -10.83
CA LEU A 65 11.81 -4.60 -11.00
C LEU A 65 11.72 -5.13 -12.43
N ASP A 66 11.27 -6.37 -12.56
CA ASP A 66 10.99 -6.99 -13.85
C ASP A 66 9.77 -6.32 -14.51
N PRO A 67 9.97 -5.53 -15.58
CA PRO A 67 8.89 -4.83 -16.26
C PRO A 67 7.96 -5.76 -17.05
N SER A 68 8.28 -7.04 -17.18
CA SER A 68 7.35 -8.02 -17.78
C SER A 68 6.26 -8.46 -16.81
N LYS A 69 6.53 -8.42 -15.49
CA LYS A 69 5.62 -8.86 -14.42
C LYS A 69 4.96 -7.68 -13.72
N TYR A 70 5.69 -6.59 -13.52
CA TYR A 70 5.28 -5.44 -12.70
C TYR A 70 5.19 -4.17 -13.54
N GLN A 71 4.27 -3.29 -13.17
CA GLN A 71 4.22 -1.94 -13.70
C GLN A 71 5.38 -1.12 -13.12
N THR A 72 6.19 -0.50 -14.00
CA THR A 72 7.37 0.31 -13.62
C THR A 72 7.34 1.71 -14.23
N ASP A 73 6.40 2.01 -15.11
CA ASP A 73 6.26 3.24 -15.89
C ASP A 73 5.44 4.32 -15.14
N PHE A 74 5.77 4.53 -13.87
CA PHE A 74 5.11 5.58 -13.07
C PHE A 74 5.69 6.96 -13.37
N VAL A 75 4.83 7.98 -13.36
CA VAL A 75 5.26 9.38 -13.35
C VAL A 75 5.80 9.71 -11.96
N VAL A 76 7.12 9.74 -11.82
CA VAL A 76 7.82 9.92 -10.53
C VAL A 76 8.27 11.35 -10.28
N GLU A 77 8.21 12.24 -11.28
CA GLU A 77 8.61 13.63 -11.14
C GLU A 77 7.78 14.33 -10.06
N GLY A 78 8.46 15.08 -9.18
CA GLY A 78 7.83 15.76 -8.04
C GLY A 78 7.36 14.86 -6.92
N SER A 79 7.46 13.52 -7.05
CA SER A 79 7.04 12.59 -6.01
C SER A 79 8.09 12.42 -4.91
N CYS A 80 7.62 12.12 -3.69
CA CYS A 80 8.45 11.72 -2.57
C CYS A 80 7.74 10.59 -1.81
N ASN A 81 7.77 9.39 -2.37
CA ASN A 81 7.01 8.27 -1.87
C ASN A 81 7.60 7.74 -0.55
N TYR A 82 6.78 7.69 0.50
CA TYR A 82 7.12 7.03 1.76
C TYR A 82 7.07 5.49 1.65
N ALA A 83 6.59 4.99 0.51
CA ALA A 83 6.47 3.56 0.24
C ALA A 83 6.80 3.25 -1.22
N PHE A 84 7.36 2.07 -1.46
CA PHE A 84 7.45 1.47 -2.79
C PHE A 84 6.09 0.93 -3.16
N THR A 85 5.50 1.47 -4.22
CA THR A 85 4.29 0.93 -4.82
C THR A 85 4.66 0.05 -5.99
N PHE A 86 4.13 -1.16 -6.04
CA PHE A 86 4.27 -2.06 -7.18
C PHE A 86 2.95 -2.77 -7.46
N VAL A 87 2.67 -2.99 -8.74
CA VAL A 87 1.41 -3.53 -9.24
C VAL A 87 1.74 -4.58 -10.28
N LEU A 88 1.06 -5.72 -10.26
CA LEU A 88 1.17 -6.68 -11.37
C LEU A 88 0.61 -6.05 -12.65
N LYS A 89 1.24 -6.32 -13.78
CA LYS A 89 0.71 -5.89 -15.09
C LYS A 89 -0.61 -6.55 -15.41
N GLU A 90 -0.66 -7.86 -15.21
CA GLU A 90 -1.84 -8.67 -15.50
C GLU A 90 -2.50 -9.18 -14.22
N PRO A 91 -3.81 -9.45 -14.24
CA PRO A 91 -4.55 -10.00 -13.10
C PRO A 91 -4.22 -11.49 -12.94
N ASP A 92 -3.12 -11.79 -12.24
CA ASP A 92 -2.68 -13.14 -11.92
C ASP A 92 -2.80 -13.41 -10.41
N THR A 93 -3.82 -14.16 -10.01
CA THR A 93 -4.07 -14.51 -8.60
C THR A 93 -3.03 -15.47 -8.05
N ALA A 94 -2.48 -16.38 -8.87
CA ALA A 94 -1.47 -17.32 -8.43
C ALA A 94 -0.14 -16.59 -8.15
N LEU A 95 0.26 -15.68 -9.03
CA LEU A 95 1.44 -14.84 -8.81
C LEU A 95 1.25 -13.92 -7.60
N ARG A 96 0.08 -13.29 -7.46
CA ARG A 96 -0.27 -12.49 -6.28
C ARG A 96 -0.03 -13.26 -4.98
N ASP A 97 -0.55 -14.47 -4.91
CA ASP A 97 -0.47 -15.29 -3.70
C ASP A 97 0.99 -15.72 -3.42
N ARG A 98 1.77 -16.04 -4.46
CA ARG A 98 3.22 -16.30 -4.32
C ARG A 98 3.98 -15.07 -3.83
N VAL A 99 3.67 -13.86 -4.36
CA VAL A 99 4.25 -12.60 -3.88
C VAL A 99 4.02 -12.45 -2.38
N GLU A 100 2.78 -12.56 -1.93
CA GLU A 100 2.45 -12.37 -0.51
C GLU A 100 3.09 -13.43 0.39
N GLN A 101 3.08 -14.70 -0.02
CA GLN A 101 3.75 -15.77 0.72
C GLN A 101 5.26 -15.53 0.85
N THR A 102 5.89 -15.08 -0.23
CA THR A 102 7.33 -14.78 -0.25
C THR A 102 7.65 -13.60 0.65
N LEU A 103 6.89 -12.52 0.58
CA LEU A 103 7.09 -11.36 1.45
C LEU A 103 6.92 -11.73 2.92
N ARG A 104 5.90 -12.52 3.29
CA ARG A 104 5.70 -13.02 4.66
C ARG A 104 6.86 -13.92 5.12
N LYS A 105 7.29 -14.85 4.26
CA LYS A 105 8.42 -15.76 4.55
C LYS A 105 9.71 -15.00 4.87
N HIS A 106 9.94 -13.87 4.19
CA HIS A 106 11.12 -13.03 4.39
C HIS A 106 10.90 -11.88 5.38
N CYS A 107 9.80 -11.90 6.14
CA CYS A 107 9.45 -10.89 7.14
C CYS A 107 9.42 -9.45 6.56
N VAL A 108 8.98 -9.32 5.30
CA VAL A 108 8.78 -8.01 4.67
C VAL A 108 7.34 -7.57 4.92
N GLU A 109 7.16 -6.46 5.65
CA GLU A 109 5.85 -5.86 5.86
C GLU A 109 5.34 -5.24 4.57
N PHE A 110 4.11 -5.56 4.21
CA PHE A 110 3.43 -5.01 3.03
C PHE A 110 1.96 -4.74 3.32
N ARG A 111 1.34 -3.96 2.46
CA ARG A 111 -0.09 -3.70 2.50
C ARG A 111 -0.70 -3.79 1.10
N ARG A 112 -1.89 -4.42 1.00
CA ARG A 112 -2.69 -4.54 -0.23
C ARG A 112 -4.16 -4.32 0.09
N GLY A 113 -4.88 -3.60 -0.78
CA GLY A 113 -6.34 -3.41 -0.65
C GLY A 113 -6.78 -2.60 0.59
N LEU A 114 -5.85 -1.92 1.28
CA LEU A 114 -6.11 -1.10 2.45
C LEU A 114 -6.56 0.32 2.07
N SER A 115 -6.80 1.17 3.08
CA SER A 115 -7.22 2.55 2.89
C SER A 115 -6.28 3.39 2.02
N GLY A 116 -4.99 3.08 2.01
CA GLY A 116 -3.98 3.77 1.20
C GLY A 116 -3.75 3.20 -0.20
N GLY A 117 -4.28 2.02 -0.52
CA GLY A 117 -4.01 1.34 -1.80
C GLY A 117 -5.18 0.54 -2.33
N GLY A 118 -6.37 0.68 -1.73
CA GLY A 118 -7.56 -0.05 -2.13
C GLY A 118 -8.63 0.82 -2.79
N ASN A 119 -9.59 0.18 -3.45
CA ASN A 119 -10.76 0.87 -3.97
C ASN A 119 -11.72 1.22 -2.82
N GLN A 120 -11.80 2.51 -2.47
CA GLN A 120 -12.63 3.01 -1.37
C GLN A 120 -14.12 2.74 -1.58
N LEU A 121 -14.59 2.68 -2.83
CA LEU A 121 -15.99 2.39 -3.15
C LEU A 121 -16.42 0.98 -2.73
N ARG A 122 -15.48 0.08 -2.46
CA ARG A 122 -15.76 -1.27 -1.89
C ARG A 122 -16.03 -1.24 -0.40
N LYS A 123 -15.77 -0.13 0.30
CA LYS A 123 -16.02 -0.03 1.74
C LYS A 123 -17.52 -0.03 2.04
N PRO A 124 -17.97 -0.74 3.09
CA PRO A 124 -19.39 -0.92 3.37
C PRO A 124 -20.20 0.37 3.43
N TYR A 125 -19.63 1.42 4.03
CA TYR A 125 -20.32 2.70 4.16
C TYR A 125 -20.51 3.43 2.82
N LEU A 126 -19.58 3.29 1.85
CA LEU A 126 -19.74 3.84 0.51
C LEU A 126 -20.65 2.96 -0.35
N ARG A 127 -20.56 1.65 -0.24
CA ARG A 127 -21.46 0.73 -0.97
C ARG A 127 -22.94 0.97 -0.62
N LYS A 128 -23.25 1.33 0.64
CA LYS A 128 -24.62 1.70 1.04
C LYS A 128 -25.18 2.92 0.29
N ILE A 129 -24.32 3.85 -0.10
CA ILE A 129 -24.71 5.10 -0.74
C ILE A 129 -24.63 4.98 -2.26
N MET A 130 -23.57 4.35 -2.77
CA MET A 130 -23.21 4.34 -4.18
C MET A 130 -23.41 2.97 -4.87
N GLY A 131 -23.89 1.97 -4.15
CA GLY A 131 -24.10 0.62 -4.71
C GLY A 131 -22.80 0.02 -5.25
N ASN A 132 -22.86 -0.47 -6.49
CA ASN A 132 -21.73 -1.13 -7.16
C ASN A 132 -20.89 -0.19 -8.05
N GLU A 133 -20.87 1.10 -7.77
CA GLU A 133 -20.07 2.08 -8.54
C GLU A 133 -18.58 1.71 -8.65
N PHE A 134 -18.04 0.90 -7.73
CA PHE A 134 -16.66 0.42 -7.82
C PHE A 134 -16.37 -0.38 -9.12
N GLU A 135 -17.38 -0.95 -9.77
CA GLU A 135 -17.24 -1.70 -11.03
C GLU A 135 -16.88 -0.80 -12.22
N ARG A 136 -17.22 0.48 -12.16
CA ARG A 136 -16.91 1.47 -13.21
C ARG A 136 -15.44 1.89 -13.25
N TYR A 137 -14.63 1.44 -12.28
CA TYR A 137 -13.23 1.81 -12.15
C TYR A 137 -12.31 0.58 -12.23
N PRO A 138 -12.14 -0.04 -13.41
CA PRO A 138 -11.40 -1.29 -13.56
C PRO A 138 -9.92 -1.16 -13.14
N ASN A 139 -9.27 -0.03 -13.45
CA ASN A 139 -7.87 0.20 -13.07
C ASN A 139 -7.70 0.30 -11.54
N VAL A 140 -8.64 0.95 -10.85
CA VAL A 140 -8.61 1.02 -9.38
C VAL A 140 -8.89 -0.34 -8.76
N ASN A 141 -9.77 -1.14 -9.37
CA ASN A 141 -10.00 -2.52 -8.96
C ASN A 141 -8.75 -3.39 -9.19
N HIS A 142 -8.06 -3.21 -10.32
CA HIS A 142 -6.81 -3.91 -10.57
C HIS A 142 -5.77 -3.61 -9.47
N VAL A 143 -5.55 -2.34 -9.13
CA VAL A 143 -4.66 -1.95 -8.04
C VAL A 143 -5.12 -2.51 -6.70
N HIS A 144 -6.43 -2.54 -6.42
CA HIS A 144 -6.99 -3.10 -5.18
C HIS A 144 -6.60 -4.56 -4.96
N PHE A 145 -6.65 -5.38 -6.01
CA PHE A 145 -6.38 -6.82 -5.93
C PHE A 145 -4.93 -7.20 -6.21
N PHE A 146 -4.19 -6.40 -6.98
CA PHE A 146 -2.88 -6.74 -7.53
C PHE A 146 -1.82 -5.66 -7.29
N GLY A 147 -2.09 -4.70 -6.40
CA GLY A 147 -1.16 -3.66 -6.02
C GLY A 147 -0.80 -3.69 -4.54
N TRP A 148 0.49 -3.52 -4.25
CA TRP A 148 1.02 -3.48 -2.88
C TRP A 148 1.86 -2.23 -2.66
N TYR A 149 2.08 -1.93 -1.39
CA TYR A 149 3.12 -0.99 -1.01
C TYR A 149 3.91 -1.48 0.20
N ILE A 150 5.20 -1.19 0.18
CA ILE A 150 6.21 -1.56 1.18
C ILE A 150 6.91 -0.28 1.62
N GLY A 151 7.24 -0.14 2.90
CA GLY A 151 7.81 1.08 3.46
C GLY A 151 9.12 1.51 2.79
N ASN A 152 9.21 2.79 2.41
CA ASN A 152 10.42 3.45 1.92
C ASN A 152 10.84 4.53 2.94
N TYR A 153 11.88 4.26 3.71
CA TYR A 153 12.37 5.16 4.75
C TYR A 153 13.86 5.51 4.53
N PRO A 154 14.32 6.68 5.02
CA PRO A 154 15.68 7.16 4.73
C PRO A 154 16.80 6.23 5.20
N GLY A 155 16.59 5.48 6.29
CA GLY A 155 17.57 4.52 6.81
C GLY A 155 17.59 3.16 6.12
N LEU A 156 16.80 2.95 5.04
CA LEU A 156 16.75 1.69 4.32
C LEU A 156 18.03 1.48 3.52
N ALA A 157 18.78 0.40 3.83
CA ALA A 157 20.00 0.07 3.11
C ALA A 157 19.69 -0.37 1.66
N GLN A 158 20.48 0.11 0.71
CA GLN A 158 20.32 -0.18 -0.72
C GLN A 158 20.32 -1.69 -1.01
N GLY A 159 21.19 -2.48 -0.36
CA GLY A 159 21.23 -3.93 -0.52
C GLY A 159 19.90 -4.63 -0.14
N LYS A 160 19.10 -4.06 0.78
CA LYS A 160 17.76 -4.58 1.08
C LYS A 160 16.77 -4.33 -0.04
N ILE A 161 16.88 -3.19 -0.73
CA ILE A 161 16.07 -2.88 -1.91
C ILE A 161 16.41 -3.84 -3.05
N GLU A 162 17.69 -4.07 -3.30
CA GLU A 162 18.17 -5.01 -4.31
C GLU A 162 17.71 -6.45 -4.02
N SER A 163 17.84 -6.90 -2.78
CA SER A 163 17.36 -8.22 -2.36
C SER A 163 15.84 -8.36 -2.52
N LEU A 164 15.08 -7.30 -2.20
CA LEU A 164 13.63 -7.29 -2.40
C LEU A 164 13.28 -7.44 -3.89
N CYS A 165 13.95 -6.69 -4.77
CA CYS A 165 13.73 -6.81 -6.22
C CYS A 165 14.10 -8.21 -6.74
N GLN A 166 15.20 -8.80 -6.28
CA GLN A 166 15.59 -10.17 -6.63
C GLN A 166 14.52 -11.18 -6.21
N LEU A 167 13.98 -11.07 -5.00
CA LEU A 167 12.90 -11.92 -4.52
C LEU A 167 11.64 -11.82 -5.39
N LEU A 168 11.22 -10.59 -5.72
CA LEU A 168 10.03 -10.33 -6.53
C LEU A 168 10.20 -10.81 -7.97
N ASN A 169 11.37 -10.58 -8.57
CA ASN A 169 11.67 -10.98 -9.94
C ASN A 169 11.79 -12.49 -10.11
N GLY A 170 12.20 -13.21 -9.04
CA GLY A 170 12.34 -14.67 -9.04
C GLY A 170 11.03 -15.46 -8.97
N LEU A 171 9.87 -14.77 -8.90
CA LEU A 171 8.55 -15.39 -8.84
C LEU A 171 7.97 -15.55 -10.25
#